data_742c50079e35edd9b0a079cda358523f
#
_entry.id   742c50079e35edd9b0a079cda358523f
#
_cell.length_a   1.000
_cell.length_b   1.000
_cell.length_c   1.000
_cell.angle_alpha   90.00
_cell.angle_beta   90.00
_cell.angle_gamma   90.00
#
_symmetry.space_group_name_H-M   'P 1'
#
loop_
_entity.id
_entity.type
_entity.pdbx_description
1 polymer ?
#
loop_
_entity_poly.entity_id
_entity_poly.type
_entity_poly.pdbx_seq_one_letter_code
_entity_poly.pdbx_strand_id
1 'polypeptide(L)'
;MDEERARARQWETARRVLQAAAVEAYGRSGAYVTQDRMMQRANMADTEHFRTISRYLEEQGWIADPEADYGVFVVSASGIAEAIG
;
A
#
# COMPACT_ATOMS: atom_id res chain seq x y z
N MET A 1 -2.33 -17.59 -19.10
CA MET A 1 -3.64 -17.33 -18.52
C MET A 1 -3.63 -17.24 -17.01
N ASP A 2 -2.97 -18.18 -16.34
CA ASP A 2 -2.84 -18.11 -14.88
C ASP A 2 -2.03 -16.91 -14.42
N GLU A 3 -1.04 -16.48 -15.21
CA GLU A 3 -0.25 -15.30 -14.91
C GLU A 3 -1.07 -14.01 -14.91
N GLU A 4 -1.99 -13.88 -15.85
CA GLU A 4 -2.87 -12.71 -15.93
C GLU A 4 -3.80 -12.63 -14.74
N ARG A 5 -4.34 -13.76 -14.31
CA ARG A 5 -5.20 -13.82 -13.12
C ARG A 5 -4.43 -13.52 -11.86
N ALA A 6 -3.20 -14.04 -11.76
CA ALA A 6 -2.34 -13.77 -10.62
C ALA A 6 -2.00 -12.29 -10.53
N ARG A 7 -1.67 -11.66 -11.66
CA ARG A 7 -1.39 -10.22 -11.73
C ARG A 7 -2.62 -9.39 -11.36
N ALA A 8 -3.80 -9.78 -11.87
CA ALA A 8 -5.03 -9.08 -11.56
C ALA A 8 -5.35 -9.13 -10.06
N ARG A 9 -5.18 -10.29 -9.43
CA ARG A 9 -5.39 -10.44 -7.99
C ARG A 9 -4.38 -9.64 -7.19
N GLN A 10 -3.12 -9.66 -7.61
CA GLN A 10 -2.06 -8.89 -6.96
C GLN A 10 -2.36 -7.41 -7.06
N TRP A 11 -2.80 -6.95 -8.23
CA TRP A 11 -3.18 -5.55 -8.41
C TRP A 11 -4.36 -5.16 -7.54
N GLU A 12 -5.39 -5.99 -7.46
CA GLU A 12 -6.54 -5.72 -6.59
C GLU A 12 -6.13 -5.62 -5.13
N THR A 13 -5.27 -6.53 -4.68
CA THR A 13 -4.75 -6.50 -3.32
C THR A 13 -3.91 -5.26 -3.08
N ALA A 14 -3.02 -4.93 -4.02
CA ALA A 14 -2.16 -3.75 -3.93
C ALA A 14 -3.00 -2.47 -3.88
N ARG A 15 -4.03 -2.39 -4.71
CA ARG A 15 -4.93 -1.24 -4.72
C ARG A 15 -5.66 -1.09 -3.40
N ARG A 16 -6.12 -2.20 -2.82
CA ARG A 16 -6.80 -2.19 -1.52
C ARG A 16 -5.87 -1.70 -0.42
N VAL A 17 -4.62 -2.15 -0.43
CA VAL A 17 -3.61 -1.69 0.53
C VAL A 17 -3.31 -0.20 0.32
N LEU A 18 -3.17 0.23 -0.91
CA LEU A 18 -2.92 1.64 -1.22
C LEU A 18 -4.10 2.51 -0.78
N GLN A 19 -5.33 2.07 -1.03
CA GLN A 19 -6.52 2.78 -0.57
C GLN A 19 -6.57 2.86 0.96
N ALA A 20 -6.21 1.77 1.64
CA ALA A 20 -6.12 1.75 3.09
C ALA A 20 -5.11 2.79 3.58
N ALA A 21 -3.94 2.85 2.95
CA ALA A 21 -2.92 3.83 3.29
C ALA A 21 -3.42 5.27 3.08
N ALA A 22 -4.08 5.52 1.96
CA ALA A 22 -4.61 6.86 1.65
C ALA A 22 -5.67 7.30 2.67
N VAL A 23 -6.54 6.38 3.09
CA VAL A 23 -7.55 6.67 4.10
C VAL A 23 -6.89 6.96 5.45
N GLU A 24 -5.91 6.16 5.86
CA GLU A 24 -5.18 6.39 7.11
C GLU A 24 -4.40 7.70 7.08
N ALA A 25 -3.97 8.13 5.90
CA ALA A 25 -3.28 9.41 5.71
C ALA A 25 -4.26 10.59 5.59
N TYR A 26 -5.56 10.35 5.66
CA TYR A 26 -6.61 11.36 5.49
C TYR A 26 -6.50 12.09 4.13
N GLY A 27 -6.05 11.37 3.11
CA GLY A 27 -5.87 11.93 1.76
C GLY A 27 -4.72 12.92 1.66
N ARG A 28 -3.83 12.97 2.62
CA ARG A 28 -2.71 13.92 2.65
C ARG A 28 -1.40 13.24 2.25
N SER A 29 -0.76 13.73 1.20
CA SER A 29 0.57 13.25 0.83
C SER A 29 1.57 13.64 1.92
N GLY A 30 2.53 12.76 2.19
CA GLY A 30 3.56 13.00 3.19
C GLY A 30 3.17 12.64 4.62
N ALA A 31 1.93 12.25 4.87
CA ALA A 31 1.50 11.81 6.20
C ALA A 31 2.04 10.41 6.50
N TYR A 32 2.40 10.17 7.76
CA TYR A 32 2.89 8.87 8.19
C TYR A 32 1.73 7.92 8.46
N VAL A 33 1.87 6.68 7.99
CA VAL A 33 0.88 5.62 8.15
C VAL A 33 1.59 4.37 8.67
N THR A 34 1.01 3.71 9.67
CA THR A 34 1.63 2.51 10.23
C THR A 34 1.19 1.26 9.47
N GLN A 35 2.09 0.28 9.41
CA GLN A 35 1.83 -1.02 8.80
C GLN A 35 0.60 -1.68 9.41
N ASP A 36 0.50 -1.68 10.74
CA ASP A 36 -0.62 -2.32 11.44
C ASP A 36 -1.96 -1.74 11.00
N ARG A 37 -2.05 -0.41 10.90
CA ARG A 37 -3.28 0.25 10.46
C ARG A 37 -3.62 -0.06 9.01
N MET A 38 -2.60 -0.06 8.15
CA MET A 38 -2.80 -0.41 6.74
C MET A 38 -3.32 -1.83 6.60
N MET A 39 -2.71 -2.77 7.32
CA MET A 39 -3.11 -4.17 7.28
C MET A 39 -4.54 -4.36 7.81
N GLN A 40 -4.87 -3.73 8.93
CA GLN A 40 -6.20 -3.81 9.50
C GLN A 40 -7.26 -3.29 8.52
N ARG A 41 -7.03 -2.12 7.97
CA ARG A 41 -7.98 -1.49 7.05
C ARG A 41 -8.11 -2.27 5.73
N ALA A 42 -7.02 -2.87 5.27
CA ALA A 42 -7.02 -3.70 4.07
C ALA A 42 -7.51 -5.13 4.34
N ASN A 43 -7.81 -5.45 5.59
CA ASN A 43 -8.22 -6.78 6.03
C ASN A 43 -7.18 -7.83 5.64
N MET A 44 -5.93 -7.54 5.95
CA MET A 44 -4.80 -8.41 5.62
C MET A 44 -4.09 -8.82 6.90
N ALA A 45 -3.94 -10.14 7.12
CA ALA A 45 -3.31 -10.69 8.31
C ALA A 45 -1.89 -11.20 8.07
N ASP A 46 -1.54 -11.50 6.81
CA ASP A 46 -0.25 -12.09 6.46
C ASP A 46 0.80 -11.00 6.24
N THR A 47 1.75 -10.91 7.17
CA THR A 47 2.82 -9.91 7.12
C THR A 47 3.73 -10.06 5.90
N GLU A 48 4.02 -11.30 5.51
CA GLU A 48 4.86 -11.53 4.32
C GLU A 48 4.17 -11.09 3.05
N HIS A 49 2.87 -11.37 2.96
CA HIS A 49 2.08 -10.91 1.81
C HIS A 49 2.03 -9.39 1.78
N PHE A 50 1.81 -8.76 2.93
CA PHE A 50 1.85 -7.30 3.02
C PHE A 50 3.19 -6.75 2.56
N ARG A 51 4.30 -7.37 2.97
CA ARG A 51 5.64 -6.93 2.60
C ARG A 51 5.85 -6.98 1.09
N THR A 52 5.38 -8.06 0.44
CA THR A 52 5.44 -8.19 -1.02
C THR A 52 4.65 -7.07 -1.70
N ILE A 53 3.45 -6.82 -1.21
CA ILE A 53 2.57 -5.77 -1.77
C ILE A 53 3.17 -4.39 -1.55
N SER A 54 3.69 -4.10 -0.35
CA SER A 54 4.26 -2.80 -0.06
C SER A 54 5.48 -2.49 -0.93
N ARG A 55 6.32 -3.49 -1.19
CA ARG A 55 7.46 -3.32 -2.09
C ARG A 55 7.01 -2.95 -3.50
N TYR A 56 5.96 -3.60 -3.97
CA TYR A 56 5.39 -3.26 -5.27
C TYR A 56 4.92 -1.79 -5.29
N LEU A 57 4.21 -1.36 -4.26
CA LEU A 57 3.73 0.01 -4.16
C LEU A 57 4.88 1.02 -4.08
N GLU A 58 5.96 0.65 -3.38
CA GLU A 58 7.18 1.48 -3.32
C GLU A 58 7.83 1.62 -4.70
N GLU A 59 7.91 0.52 -5.45
CA GLU A 59 8.48 0.53 -6.79
C GLU A 59 7.72 1.45 -7.73
N GLN A 60 6.41 1.56 -7.54
CA GLN A 60 5.57 2.46 -8.32
C GLN A 60 5.70 3.92 -7.88
N GLY A 61 6.36 4.18 -6.76
CA GLY A 61 6.49 5.52 -6.22
C GLY A 61 5.23 6.02 -5.52
N TRP A 62 4.32 5.13 -5.16
CA TRP A 62 3.06 5.48 -4.51
C TRP A 62 3.17 5.57 -3.00
N ILE A 63 4.08 4.79 -2.42
CA ILE A 63 4.41 4.89 -0.99
C ILE A 63 5.93 4.86 -0.84
N ALA A 64 6.40 5.28 0.33
CA ALA A 64 7.82 5.20 0.69
C ALA A 64 7.94 4.67 2.10
N ASP A 65 9.06 4.02 2.37
CA ASP A 65 9.43 3.51 3.70
C ASP A 65 10.64 4.31 4.18
N PRO A 66 10.42 5.51 4.78
CA PRO A 66 11.51 6.42 5.10
C PRO A 66 12.47 5.91 6.18
N GLU A 67 12.00 4.98 7.00
CA GLU A 67 12.80 4.45 8.11
C GLU A 67 12.89 2.94 8.04
N ALA A 68 13.39 2.42 6.95
CA ALA A 68 13.52 1.00 6.62
C ALA A 68 13.14 0.03 7.76
N ASP A 69 12.07 -0.74 7.56
CA ASP A 69 11.63 -1.83 8.43
C ASP A 69 11.03 -1.44 9.78
N TYR A 70 10.78 -0.17 10.04
CA TYR A 70 10.05 0.25 11.25
C TYR A 70 8.54 0.17 11.13
N GLY A 71 8.05 -0.28 9.97
CA GLY A 71 6.61 -0.41 9.76
C GLY A 71 5.87 0.91 9.68
N VAL A 72 6.55 1.96 9.22
CA VAL A 72 5.96 3.28 9.00
C VAL A 72 6.15 3.66 7.54
N PHE A 73 5.08 4.08 6.90
CA PHE A 73 5.08 4.41 5.48
C PHE A 73 4.57 5.83 5.25
N VAL A 74 4.93 6.39 4.11
CA VAL A 74 4.46 7.70 3.68
C VAL A 74 3.82 7.53 2.31
N VAL A 75 2.61 8.07 2.14
CA VAL A 75 1.92 8.00 0.84
C VAL A 75 2.28 9.24 0.04
N SER A 76 2.73 9.03 -1.20
CA SER A 76 3.08 10.13 -2.09
C SER A 76 1.83 10.78 -2.69
N ALA A 77 1.99 11.96 -3.30
CA ALA A 77 0.90 12.62 -4.00
C ALA A 77 0.35 11.74 -5.12
N SER A 78 1.24 11.06 -5.87
CA SER A 78 0.82 10.14 -6.92
C SER A 78 0.11 8.92 -6.34
N GLY A 79 0.52 8.46 -5.14
CA GLY A 79 -0.16 7.37 -4.44
C GLY A 79 -1.59 7.75 -4.05
N ILE A 80 -1.78 8.95 -3.52
CA ILE A 80 -3.11 9.45 -3.19
C ILE A 80 -3.99 9.52 -4.45
N ALA A 81 -3.46 10.07 -5.53
CA ALA A 81 -4.19 10.19 -6.79
C ALA A 81 -4.59 8.81 -7.33
N GLU A 82 -3.69 7.84 -7.26
CA GLU A 82 -3.96 6.47 -7.73
C GLU A 82 -5.02 5.78 -6.87
N ALA A 83 -5.00 6.01 -5.56
CA ALA A 83 -5.96 5.41 -4.64
C ALA A 83 -7.39 5.95 -4.87
N ILE A 84 -7.50 7.23 -5.20
CA ILE A 84 -8.78 7.90 -5.44
C ILE A 84 -9.31 7.56 -6.83
N GLY A 85 -8.41 7.53 -7.80
CA GLY A 85 -8.74 7.25 -9.19
C GLY A 85 -9.06 5.83 -9.44
#